data_ea7445a90c48661a8cd9fd35a2e6c2c7
#
_entry.id   ea7445a90c48661a8cd9fd35a2e6c2c7
#
_cell.length_a   1.000
_cell.length_b   1.000
_cell.length_c   1.000
_cell.angle_alpha   90.00
_cell.angle_beta   90.00
_cell.angle_gamma   90.00
#
_symmetry.space_group_name_H-M   'P 1'
#
loop_
_entity.id
_entity.type
_entity.pdbx_description
1 polymer ?
#
loop_
_entity_poly.entity_id
_entity_poly.type
_entity_poly.pdbx_seq_one_letter_code
_entity_poly.pdbx_strand_id
1 'polypeptide(L)'
;MKHFRSLLLASAFMAVLGGAASAAERSGVVVSIKPLHSLVAAVMQGVGEPKLIVQGAGSEHSYSLKPSDAQAVEHAKVIFWAGPSMETFLDKPFDTLGEGAKVVALGEADGLTKLKFREGGPFEAHDHGDEGHEHEKHGEAGHDHSAEAGSHDGHDHAKESAEKADEHHHHDEFDLHFWLDPQNGKVLVGDIAKVLSESDPEHAAQYEKNAADYAEKLDALTKDIDSELQPVKDKPFIVFHDAYQYFENRFDVKAAGSITVSPDKAPGAARIKDIHEKIKSLGAVCVFSEPQFEPKLVNTVIDGTEAKTGVLDPLGSELKDGPDLYPQLIRNLADSLKSCLSE
;
A
#
# COMPACT_ATOMS: atom_id res chain seq x y z
N MET A 1 76.35 -11.18 49.98
CA MET A 1 76.07 -10.98 48.57
C MET A 1 75.00 -11.98 48.19
N LYS A 2 73.76 -11.56 48.17
CA LYS A 2 72.60 -12.42 47.84
C LYS A 2 71.76 -11.70 46.79
N HIS A 3 71.73 -12.23 45.53
CA HIS A 3 70.98 -11.71 44.39
C HIS A 3 69.55 -12.19 44.58
N PHE A 4 68.63 -11.23 44.74
CA PHE A 4 67.21 -11.43 44.61
C PHE A 4 66.80 -11.25 43.13
N ARG A 5 66.34 -12.30 42.50
CA ARG A 5 65.70 -12.25 41.19
C ARG A 5 64.21 -12.08 41.35
N SER A 6 63.69 -10.90 41.04
CA SER A 6 62.26 -10.63 40.96
C SER A 6 61.72 -11.18 39.63
N LEU A 7 60.82 -12.14 39.71
CA LEU A 7 60.03 -12.66 38.60
C LEU A 7 58.80 -11.76 38.44
N LEU A 8 58.72 -10.95 37.38
CA LEU A 8 57.56 -10.22 36.96
C LEU A 8 56.65 -11.17 36.13
N LEU A 9 55.50 -11.59 36.72
CA LEU A 9 54.42 -12.24 36.00
C LEU A 9 53.61 -11.15 35.27
N ALA A 10 53.77 -11.06 33.99
CA ALA A 10 52.91 -10.26 33.10
C ALA A 10 51.64 -11.07 32.80
N SER A 11 50.55 -10.76 33.48
CA SER A 11 49.21 -11.30 33.15
C SER A 11 48.71 -10.55 31.91
N ALA A 12 48.74 -11.20 30.76
CA ALA A 12 48.10 -10.73 29.54
C ALA A 12 46.59 -10.91 29.69
N PHE A 13 45.87 -9.83 29.98
CA PHE A 13 44.43 -9.77 29.94
C PHE A 13 44.01 -9.63 28.49
N MET A 14 43.69 -10.74 27.84
CA MET A 14 43.18 -10.78 26.48
C MET A 14 41.70 -10.33 26.53
N ALA A 15 41.43 -9.04 26.32
CA ALA A 15 40.10 -8.51 26.10
C ALA A 15 39.61 -9.05 24.76
N VAL A 16 38.76 -10.08 24.80
CA VAL A 16 37.96 -10.51 23.67
C VAL A 16 36.93 -9.42 23.45
N LEU A 17 37.24 -8.44 22.62
CA LEU A 17 36.26 -7.58 21.96
C LEU A 17 35.49 -8.48 20.97
N GLY A 18 34.45 -9.15 21.51
CA GLY A 18 33.40 -9.70 20.67
C GLY A 18 32.73 -8.55 19.96
N GLY A 19 33.22 -8.21 18.77
CA GLY A 19 32.48 -7.39 17.83
C GLY A 19 31.19 -8.14 17.53
N ALA A 20 30.09 -7.67 18.08
CA ALA A 20 28.77 -7.94 17.54
C ALA A 20 28.79 -7.38 16.11
N ALA A 21 29.29 -8.17 15.15
CA ALA A 21 28.89 -8.03 13.78
C ALA A 21 27.37 -8.30 13.83
N SER A 22 26.59 -7.22 13.88
CA SER A 22 25.19 -7.26 13.49
C SER A 22 25.18 -7.73 12.05
N ALA A 23 25.26 -9.05 11.86
CA ALA A 23 24.70 -9.65 10.69
C ALA A 23 23.21 -9.31 10.82
N ALA A 24 22.76 -8.29 10.07
CA ALA A 24 21.38 -8.20 9.67
C ALA A 24 21.12 -9.48 8.89
N GLU A 25 20.86 -10.56 9.62
CA GLU A 25 20.38 -11.80 9.04
C GLU A 25 19.13 -11.40 8.27
N ARG A 26 19.13 -11.66 7.00
CA ARG A 26 17.97 -11.46 6.13
C ARG A 26 16.84 -12.21 6.81
N SER A 27 15.90 -11.49 7.38
CA SER A 27 14.83 -12.06 8.20
C SER A 27 13.93 -13.03 7.41
N GLY A 28 14.10 -13.08 6.08
CA GLY A 28 13.21 -13.79 5.20
C GLY A 28 11.81 -13.16 5.11
N VAL A 29 11.64 -11.94 5.63
CA VAL A 29 10.41 -11.17 5.55
C VAL A 29 10.54 -10.11 4.47
N VAL A 30 9.61 -10.09 3.53
CA VAL A 30 9.53 -9.13 2.42
C VAL A 30 8.23 -8.35 2.53
N VAL A 31 8.28 -7.06 2.22
CA VAL A 31 7.11 -6.19 2.26
C VAL A 31 7.07 -5.32 0.99
N SER A 32 5.91 -5.13 0.44
CA SER A 32 5.74 -4.45 -0.84
C SER A 32 6.01 -2.96 -0.77
N ILE A 33 5.30 -2.20 0.07
CA ILE A 33 5.32 -0.72 0.11
C ILE A 33 5.78 -0.16 1.46
N LYS A 34 6.25 1.07 1.45
CA LYS A 34 6.86 1.74 2.61
C LYS A 34 5.97 1.80 3.86
N PRO A 35 4.68 2.18 3.80
CA PRO A 35 3.85 2.24 5.00
C PRO A 35 3.65 0.85 5.64
N LEU A 36 3.40 -0.19 4.85
CA LEU A 36 3.29 -1.56 5.35
C LEU A 36 4.62 -2.07 5.89
N HIS A 37 5.73 -1.77 5.19
CA HIS A 37 7.08 -2.07 5.68
C HIS A 37 7.35 -1.45 7.05
N SER A 38 6.89 -0.23 7.29
CA SER A 38 7.06 0.43 8.58
C SER A 38 6.31 -0.28 9.71
N LEU A 39 5.08 -0.74 9.45
CA LEU A 39 4.30 -1.53 10.41
C LEU A 39 4.99 -2.86 10.72
N VAL A 40 5.46 -3.58 9.69
CA VAL A 40 6.20 -4.84 9.86
C VAL A 40 7.52 -4.61 10.61
N ALA A 41 8.27 -3.56 10.25
CA ALA A 41 9.52 -3.20 10.93
C ALA A 41 9.31 -2.85 12.42
N ALA A 42 8.17 -2.23 12.75
CA ALA A 42 7.80 -1.95 14.14
C ALA A 42 7.57 -3.24 14.93
N VAL A 43 6.84 -4.19 14.38
CA VAL A 43 6.59 -5.50 15.02
C VAL A 43 7.90 -6.31 15.14
N MET A 44 8.78 -6.23 14.14
CA MET A 44 10.05 -6.96 14.10
C MET A 44 11.17 -6.30 14.91
N GLN A 45 10.93 -5.19 15.59
CA GLN A 45 11.96 -4.43 16.29
C GLN A 45 12.69 -5.32 17.34
N GLY A 46 14.02 -5.36 17.23
CA GLY A 46 14.88 -6.18 18.10
C GLY A 46 15.04 -7.63 17.65
N VAL A 47 14.34 -8.07 16.61
CA VAL A 47 14.43 -9.42 16.02
C VAL A 47 15.10 -9.40 14.65
N GLY A 48 14.70 -8.49 13.77
CA GLY A 48 15.25 -8.40 12.43
C GLY A 48 14.68 -7.21 11.66
N GLU A 49 15.05 -7.10 10.38
CA GLU A 49 14.59 -6.05 9.48
C GLU A 49 13.91 -6.67 8.25
N PRO A 50 12.68 -6.25 7.90
CA PRO A 50 12.04 -6.68 6.66
C PRO A 50 12.70 -6.05 5.44
N LYS A 51 12.59 -6.69 4.27
CA LYS A 51 13.05 -6.17 3.00
C LYS A 51 11.92 -5.45 2.28
N LEU A 52 12.12 -4.19 1.93
CA LEU A 52 11.17 -3.39 1.14
C LEU A 52 11.40 -3.60 -0.36
N ILE A 53 10.29 -3.75 -1.12
CA ILE A 53 10.28 -3.85 -2.60
C ILE A 53 10.22 -2.46 -3.23
N VAL A 54 9.09 -1.74 -3.07
CA VAL A 54 8.87 -0.42 -3.68
C VAL A 54 9.60 0.64 -2.89
N GLN A 55 10.69 1.16 -3.46
CA GLN A 55 11.59 2.10 -2.80
C GLN A 55 11.47 3.52 -3.36
N GLY A 56 11.80 4.51 -2.52
CA GLY A 56 11.83 5.92 -2.91
C GLY A 56 10.44 6.43 -3.28
N ALA A 57 10.34 7.14 -4.41
CA ALA A 57 9.09 7.64 -4.96
C ALA A 57 8.45 6.68 -5.99
N GLY A 58 8.66 5.36 -5.84
CA GLY A 58 7.94 4.38 -6.65
C GLY A 58 6.46 4.38 -6.32
N SER A 59 5.60 4.21 -7.35
CA SER A 59 4.16 4.11 -7.18
C SER A 59 3.75 2.69 -6.80
N GLU A 60 2.78 2.57 -5.90
CA GLU A 60 2.13 1.31 -5.50
C GLU A 60 1.28 0.70 -6.60
N HIS A 61 0.86 1.52 -7.57
CA HIS A 61 0.04 1.08 -8.70
C HIS A 61 0.89 0.57 -9.87
N SER A 62 2.12 1.06 -9.99
CA SER A 62 3.00 0.70 -11.11
C SER A 62 4.46 0.68 -10.68
N TYR A 63 5.05 -0.48 -10.66
CA TYR A 63 6.45 -0.67 -10.32
C TYR A 63 7.05 -1.82 -11.14
N SER A 64 8.26 -1.63 -11.62
CA SER A 64 8.99 -2.69 -12.31
C SER A 64 9.92 -3.40 -11.34
N LEU A 65 9.67 -4.68 -11.08
CA LEU A 65 10.48 -5.49 -10.17
C LEU A 65 11.94 -5.54 -10.64
N LYS A 66 12.86 -5.16 -9.75
CA LYS A 66 14.30 -5.28 -10.00
C LYS A 66 14.77 -6.72 -9.77
N PRO A 67 15.86 -7.17 -10.39
CA PRO A 67 16.39 -8.51 -10.13
C PRO A 67 16.69 -8.80 -8.65
N SER A 68 17.08 -7.77 -7.88
CA SER A 68 17.28 -7.88 -6.42
C SER A 68 15.99 -8.11 -5.65
N ASP A 69 14.87 -7.57 -6.14
CA ASP A 69 13.57 -7.71 -5.52
C ASP A 69 13.00 -9.10 -5.82
N ALA A 70 13.13 -9.57 -7.06
CA ALA A 70 12.79 -10.94 -7.45
C ALA A 70 13.57 -11.97 -6.62
N GLN A 71 14.88 -11.77 -6.42
CA GLN A 71 15.68 -12.62 -5.56
C GLN A 71 15.23 -12.59 -4.09
N ALA A 72 14.78 -11.43 -3.60
CA ALA A 72 14.26 -11.31 -2.23
C ALA A 72 12.95 -12.10 -2.07
N VAL A 73 12.06 -12.04 -3.06
CA VAL A 73 10.80 -12.82 -3.10
C VAL A 73 11.08 -14.33 -3.11
N GLU A 74 12.01 -14.79 -3.97
CA GLU A 74 12.40 -16.20 -4.08
C GLU A 74 12.93 -16.79 -2.76
N HIS A 75 13.57 -15.98 -1.92
CA HIS A 75 14.15 -16.42 -0.65
C HIS A 75 13.31 -16.02 0.56
N ALA A 76 12.10 -15.48 0.34
CA ALA A 76 11.22 -15.08 1.41
C ALA A 76 10.63 -16.29 2.16
N LYS A 77 10.39 -16.12 3.45
CA LYS A 77 9.58 -17.02 4.29
C LYS A 77 8.16 -16.46 4.45
N VAL A 78 8.07 -15.13 4.56
CA VAL A 78 6.82 -14.40 4.69
C VAL A 78 6.87 -13.17 3.78
N ILE A 79 5.79 -12.93 3.06
CA ILE A 79 5.60 -11.76 2.20
C ILE A 79 4.33 -11.04 2.65
N PHE A 80 4.43 -9.74 2.94
CA PHE A 80 3.29 -8.88 3.21
C PHE A 80 3.12 -7.87 2.08
N TRP A 81 1.90 -7.72 1.60
CA TRP A 81 1.54 -6.76 0.56
C TRP A 81 0.14 -6.20 0.80
N ALA A 82 -0.26 -5.14 0.08
CA ALA A 82 -1.61 -4.59 0.23
C ALA A 82 -2.66 -5.53 -0.35
N GLY A 83 -2.40 -6.08 -1.52
CA GLY A 83 -3.29 -7.05 -2.17
C GLY A 83 -3.24 -6.97 -3.70
N PRO A 84 -3.82 -7.97 -4.40
CA PRO A 84 -3.70 -8.12 -5.84
C PRO A 84 -4.30 -6.95 -6.63
N SER A 85 -5.37 -6.34 -6.14
CA SER A 85 -6.00 -5.21 -6.84
C SER A 85 -5.22 -3.89 -6.74
N MET A 86 -4.31 -3.75 -5.77
CA MET A 86 -3.42 -2.59 -5.63
C MET A 86 -2.10 -2.82 -6.40
N GLU A 87 -1.43 -3.90 -6.08
CA GLU A 87 -0.06 -4.18 -6.52
C GLU A 87 -0.05 -5.26 -7.60
N THR A 88 -0.83 -5.06 -8.67
CA THR A 88 -1.03 -6.03 -9.77
C THR A 88 0.29 -6.53 -10.37
N PHE A 89 1.36 -5.73 -10.30
CA PHE A 89 2.70 -6.10 -10.77
C PHE A 89 3.38 -7.18 -9.91
N LEU A 90 2.86 -7.48 -8.70
CA LEU A 90 3.39 -8.50 -7.79
C LEU A 90 2.68 -9.86 -7.92
N ASP A 91 1.49 -9.91 -8.49
CA ASP A 91 0.66 -11.09 -8.57
C ASP A 91 1.44 -12.27 -9.19
N LYS A 92 1.81 -12.18 -10.46
CA LYS A 92 2.61 -13.21 -11.14
C LYS A 92 3.96 -13.51 -10.49
N PRO A 93 4.77 -12.52 -10.07
CA PRO A 93 5.98 -12.77 -9.29
C PRO A 93 5.75 -13.58 -8.02
N PHE A 94 4.67 -13.33 -7.27
CA PHE A 94 4.40 -14.08 -6.05
C PHE A 94 3.98 -15.51 -6.34
N ASP A 95 3.19 -15.74 -7.38
CA ASP A 95 2.79 -17.08 -7.82
C ASP A 95 3.99 -17.94 -8.27
N THR A 96 4.97 -17.31 -8.92
CA THR A 96 6.08 -18.04 -9.56
C THR A 96 7.36 -18.11 -8.73
N LEU A 97 7.65 -17.08 -7.93
CA LEU A 97 8.86 -16.98 -7.12
C LEU A 97 8.59 -17.18 -5.64
N GLY A 98 7.36 -16.89 -5.20
CA GLY A 98 6.96 -16.95 -3.80
C GLY A 98 6.41 -18.30 -3.33
N GLU A 99 6.48 -19.38 -4.13
CA GLU A 99 5.92 -20.71 -3.81
C GLU A 99 6.33 -21.25 -2.42
N GLY A 100 7.51 -20.86 -1.93
CA GLY A 100 8.02 -21.27 -0.61
C GLY A 100 7.63 -20.33 0.54
N ALA A 101 7.00 -19.20 0.26
CA ALA A 101 6.67 -18.16 1.22
C ALA A 101 5.21 -18.21 1.65
N LYS A 102 4.93 -17.77 2.88
CA LYS A 102 3.57 -17.40 3.29
C LYS A 102 3.27 -16.00 2.77
N VAL A 103 2.49 -15.90 1.69
CA VAL A 103 2.04 -14.62 1.11
C VAL A 103 0.78 -14.15 1.84
N VAL A 104 0.78 -12.91 2.33
CA VAL A 104 -0.29 -12.34 3.16
C VAL A 104 -0.74 -11.01 2.57
N ALA A 105 -1.97 -10.98 2.05
CA ALA A 105 -2.63 -9.75 1.63
C ALA A 105 -3.20 -9.03 2.86
N LEU A 106 -2.56 -7.94 3.27
CA LEU A 106 -2.96 -7.18 4.45
C LEU A 106 -4.31 -6.47 4.29
N GLY A 107 -4.75 -6.19 3.05
CA GLY A 107 -6.09 -5.68 2.77
C GLY A 107 -7.22 -6.66 3.10
N GLU A 108 -6.89 -7.94 3.30
CA GLU A 108 -7.84 -8.98 3.68
C GLU A 108 -7.92 -9.23 5.19
N ALA A 109 -7.08 -8.56 5.99
CA ALA A 109 -7.04 -8.75 7.44
C ALA A 109 -8.42 -8.50 8.09
N ASP A 110 -8.78 -9.37 9.03
CA ASP A 110 -10.02 -9.27 9.78
C ASP A 110 -10.02 -8.02 10.67
N GLY A 111 -11.16 -7.32 10.71
CA GLY A 111 -11.34 -6.14 11.56
C GLY A 111 -10.90 -4.82 10.95
N LEU A 112 -10.42 -4.80 9.71
CA LEU A 112 -10.20 -3.56 8.98
C LEU A 112 -11.52 -2.82 8.74
N THR A 113 -11.50 -1.51 8.90
CA THR A 113 -12.49 -0.64 8.26
C THR A 113 -12.23 -0.69 6.77
N LYS A 114 -13.20 -1.17 5.99
CA LYS A 114 -13.13 -1.24 4.52
C LYS A 114 -14.13 -0.25 3.93
N LEU A 115 -13.65 0.65 3.07
CA LEU A 115 -14.44 1.66 2.38
C LEU A 115 -14.54 1.31 0.91
N LYS A 116 -15.76 1.39 0.35
CA LYS A 116 -15.96 1.21 -1.10
C LYS A 116 -15.33 2.36 -1.86
N PHE A 117 -14.94 2.11 -3.10
CA PHE A 117 -14.52 3.18 -3.99
C PHE A 117 -15.60 4.26 -4.11
N ARG A 118 -15.18 5.51 -4.19
CA ARG A 118 -16.08 6.64 -4.44
C ARG A 118 -16.34 6.72 -5.94
N GLU A 119 -17.61 6.83 -6.32
CA GLU A 119 -18.02 6.91 -7.71
C GLU A 119 -18.93 8.12 -7.96
N GLY A 120 -18.72 8.76 -9.10
CA GLY A 120 -19.57 9.84 -9.62
C GLY A 120 -19.27 11.24 -9.06
N GLY A 121 -19.78 12.24 -9.75
CA GLY A 121 -19.59 13.65 -9.41
C GLY A 121 -18.12 14.08 -9.53
N PRO A 122 -17.51 14.60 -8.44
CA PRO A 122 -16.11 15.04 -8.45
C PRO A 122 -15.09 13.89 -8.36
N PHE A 123 -15.55 12.65 -8.22
CA PHE A 123 -14.74 11.44 -8.28
C PHE A 123 -15.14 10.64 -9.52
N GLU A 124 -14.20 10.28 -10.37
CA GLU A 124 -14.49 9.42 -11.53
C GLU A 124 -14.78 7.99 -11.08
N ALA A 125 -15.58 7.24 -11.85
CA ALA A 125 -15.72 5.80 -11.62
C ALA A 125 -14.39 5.09 -11.88
N HIS A 126 -14.03 4.17 -10.99
CA HIS A 126 -12.89 3.30 -11.21
C HIS A 126 -13.18 2.37 -12.39
N ASP A 127 -12.41 2.51 -13.46
CA ASP A 127 -12.48 1.63 -14.62
C ASP A 127 -11.72 0.34 -14.27
N HIS A 128 -12.42 -0.60 -13.68
CA HIS A 128 -11.93 -1.97 -13.59
C HIS A 128 -11.91 -2.49 -15.01
N GLY A 129 -10.73 -2.50 -15.64
CA GLY A 129 -10.56 -2.88 -17.03
C GLY A 129 -11.21 -4.23 -17.32
N ASP A 130 -12.51 -4.19 -17.58
CA ASP A 130 -13.24 -5.28 -18.21
C ASP A 130 -12.70 -5.31 -19.66
N GLU A 131 -11.72 -6.17 -19.92
CA GLU A 131 -11.38 -6.55 -21.29
C GLU A 131 -12.59 -7.30 -21.87
N GLY A 132 -13.67 -6.52 -22.04
CA GLY A 132 -14.89 -6.94 -22.68
C GLY A 132 -14.54 -7.36 -24.11
N HIS A 133 -14.65 -8.64 -24.37
CA HIS A 133 -14.77 -9.13 -25.72
C HIS A 133 -15.84 -8.33 -26.45
N GLU A 134 -15.41 -7.42 -27.33
CA GLU A 134 -16.30 -6.77 -28.30
C GLU A 134 -16.96 -7.86 -29.13
N HIS A 135 -18.18 -8.21 -28.77
CA HIS A 135 -19.08 -8.89 -29.67
C HIS A 135 -19.46 -7.89 -30.76
N GLU A 136 -18.69 -7.91 -31.87
CA GLU A 136 -19.13 -7.31 -33.11
C GLU A 136 -20.52 -7.86 -33.48
N LYS A 137 -21.52 -7.03 -33.35
CA LYS A 137 -22.85 -7.29 -33.92
C LYS A 137 -22.72 -7.23 -35.44
N HIS A 138 -22.40 -8.36 -36.05
CA HIS A 138 -22.62 -8.53 -37.49
C HIS A 138 -24.13 -8.53 -37.78
N GLY A 139 -24.54 -7.55 -38.53
CA GLY A 139 -25.91 -7.37 -38.97
C GLY A 139 -26.42 -8.60 -39.73
N GLU A 140 -27.69 -8.90 -39.49
CA GLU A 140 -28.47 -9.87 -40.24
C GLU A 140 -28.47 -9.58 -41.72
N ALA A 141 -27.93 -10.51 -42.51
CA ALA A 141 -28.32 -10.68 -43.92
C ALA A 141 -28.81 -12.12 -44.06
N GLY A 142 -30.11 -12.28 -44.22
CA GLY A 142 -30.78 -13.54 -44.37
C GLY A 142 -30.30 -14.30 -45.61
N HIS A 143 -30.04 -15.60 -45.45
CA HIS A 143 -30.07 -16.57 -46.52
C HIS A 143 -30.78 -17.84 -46.02
N ASP A 144 -31.91 -18.05 -46.62
CA ASP A 144 -32.75 -19.26 -46.62
C ASP A 144 -32.03 -20.39 -47.36
N HIS A 145 -31.83 -21.56 -46.73
CA HIS A 145 -31.64 -22.83 -47.43
C HIS A 145 -32.13 -23.99 -46.58
N SER A 146 -33.07 -24.66 -47.19
CA SER A 146 -33.78 -25.90 -46.91
C SER A 146 -32.93 -27.08 -46.45
N ALA A 147 -33.59 -27.88 -45.65
CA ALA A 147 -33.43 -29.25 -45.17
C ALA A 147 -32.60 -30.25 -46.01
N GLU A 148 -31.76 -31.01 -45.30
CA GLU A 148 -31.67 -32.47 -45.51
C GLU A 148 -31.25 -33.19 -44.19
N ALA A 149 -31.97 -34.29 -43.95
CA ALA A 149 -31.80 -35.18 -42.82
C ALA A 149 -30.65 -36.18 -43.04
N GLY A 150 -29.79 -36.33 -42.06
CA GLY A 150 -28.77 -37.39 -42.02
C GLY A 150 -28.52 -37.84 -40.60
N SER A 151 -29.06 -38.99 -40.25
CA SER A 151 -28.81 -39.71 -39.00
C SER A 151 -27.39 -40.29 -38.96
N HIS A 152 -26.66 -40.09 -37.86
CA HIS A 152 -25.58 -41.01 -37.48
C HIS A 152 -25.44 -41.13 -35.95
N ASP A 153 -25.26 -42.38 -35.59
CA ASP A 153 -25.23 -43.07 -34.32
C ASP A 153 -24.30 -42.51 -33.23
N GLY A 154 -24.68 -42.88 -32.03
CA GLY A 154 -24.07 -42.53 -30.76
C GLY A 154 -22.64 -43.01 -30.54
N HIS A 155 -21.91 -42.21 -29.83
CA HIS A 155 -20.81 -42.65 -28.99
C HIS A 155 -20.94 -41.99 -27.61
N ASP A 156 -21.24 -42.86 -26.63
CA ASP A 156 -21.13 -42.62 -25.21
C ASP A 156 -19.65 -42.34 -24.86
N HIS A 157 -19.35 -41.13 -24.49
CA HIS A 157 -18.15 -40.81 -23.70
C HIS A 157 -18.57 -40.23 -22.35
N ALA A 158 -18.41 -41.07 -21.32
CA ALA A 158 -18.44 -40.66 -19.94
C ALA A 158 -17.48 -39.47 -19.75
N LYS A 159 -18.04 -38.29 -19.50
CA LYS A 159 -17.29 -37.12 -19.00
C LYS A 159 -17.12 -37.28 -17.50
N GLU A 160 -15.95 -37.68 -17.10
CA GLU A 160 -15.41 -37.39 -15.78
C GLU A 160 -15.21 -35.89 -15.72
N SER A 161 -16.15 -35.19 -15.09
CA SER A 161 -16.02 -33.75 -14.76
C SER A 161 -15.07 -33.63 -13.60
N ALA A 162 -13.79 -33.37 -13.90
CA ALA A 162 -12.92 -32.70 -12.94
C ALA A 162 -13.46 -31.27 -12.77
N GLU A 163 -14.09 -30.99 -11.64
CA GLU A 163 -14.36 -29.66 -11.17
C GLU A 163 -13.00 -28.98 -10.94
N LYS A 164 -12.54 -28.21 -11.93
CA LYS A 164 -11.61 -27.13 -11.68
C LYS A 164 -12.41 -26.11 -10.89
N ALA A 165 -12.05 -25.90 -9.63
CA ALA A 165 -12.44 -24.72 -8.90
C ALA A 165 -11.92 -23.52 -9.73
N ASP A 166 -12.82 -22.84 -10.41
CA ASP A 166 -12.59 -21.48 -10.88
C ASP A 166 -12.43 -20.64 -9.60
N GLU A 167 -11.19 -20.36 -9.22
CA GLU A 167 -10.90 -19.28 -8.29
C GLU A 167 -11.30 -17.99 -9.00
N HIS A 168 -12.55 -17.58 -8.76
CA HIS A 168 -13.00 -16.25 -9.10
C HIS A 168 -12.14 -15.30 -8.28
N HIS A 169 -11.18 -14.64 -8.93
CA HIS A 169 -10.55 -13.45 -8.39
C HIS A 169 -11.68 -12.46 -8.12
N HIS A 170 -12.08 -12.35 -6.86
CA HIS A 170 -12.95 -11.31 -6.39
C HIS A 170 -12.18 -10.00 -6.56
N HIS A 171 -12.52 -9.22 -7.57
CA HIS A 171 -12.09 -7.83 -7.65
C HIS A 171 -12.55 -7.16 -6.36
N ASP A 172 -11.59 -6.64 -5.59
CA ASP A 172 -11.90 -5.96 -4.34
C ASP A 172 -12.84 -4.79 -4.63
N GLU A 173 -14.04 -4.86 -4.06
CA GLU A 173 -15.02 -3.76 -4.12
C GLU A 173 -14.60 -2.57 -3.24
N PHE A 174 -13.40 -2.62 -2.64
CA PHE A 174 -12.95 -1.69 -1.63
C PHE A 174 -11.66 -1.00 -2.05
N ASP A 175 -11.57 0.28 -1.67
CA ASP A 175 -10.34 1.07 -1.80
C ASP A 175 -9.23 0.47 -0.93
N LEU A 176 -8.10 0.16 -1.54
CA LEU A 176 -6.98 -0.49 -0.89
C LEU A 176 -5.96 0.47 -0.24
N HIS A 177 -6.25 1.77 -0.13
CA HIS A 177 -5.42 2.72 0.63
C HIS A 177 -5.70 2.66 2.15
N PHE A 178 -6.11 1.49 2.64
CA PHE A 178 -6.54 1.24 4.02
C PHE A 178 -5.52 1.61 5.09
N TRP A 179 -4.24 1.63 4.74
CA TRP A 179 -3.17 2.04 5.67
C TRP A 179 -3.23 3.51 6.07
N LEU A 180 -3.96 4.36 5.36
CA LEU A 180 -4.10 5.78 5.69
C LEU A 180 -5.04 6.04 6.88
N ASP A 181 -5.69 5.01 7.41
CA ASP A 181 -6.34 5.05 8.71
C ASP A 181 -5.44 4.44 9.79
N PRO A 182 -4.94 5.20 10.78
CA PRO A 182 -4.12 4.67 11.86
C PRO A 182 -4.84 3.62 12.74
N GLN A 183 -6.16 3.56 12.74
CA GLN A 183 -6.89 2.49 13.43
C GLN A 183 -6.83 1.18 12.63
N ASN A 184 -6.83 1.24 11.30
CA ASN A 184 -6.46 0.08 10.49
C ASN A 184 -5.00 -0.32 10.76
N GLY A 185 -4.09 0.65 10.88
CA GLY A 185 -2.71 0.39 11.28
C GLY A 185 -2.58 -0.44 12.56
N LYS A 186 -3.45 -0.20 13.56
CA LYS A 186 -3.52 -1.02 14.78
C LYS A 186 -3.96 -2.46 14.54
N VAL A 187 -4.97 -2.65 13.70
CA VAL A 187 -5.42 -4.00 13.31
C VAL A 187 -4.27 -4.73 12.62
N LEU A 188 -3.60 -4.07 11.69
CA LEU A 188 -2.50 -4.64 10.91
C LEU A 188 -1.31 -5.07 11.78
N VAL A 189 -0.87 -4.27 12.75
CA VAL A 189 0.26 -4.70 13.61
C VAL A 189 -0.08 -5.93 14.45
N GLY A 190 -1.33 -6.09 14.85
CA GLY A 190 -1.82 -7.30 15.51
C GLY A 190 -1.79 -8.53 14.60
N ASP A 191 -2.26 -8.40 13.36
CA ASP A 191 -2.26 -9.48 12.37
C ASP A 191 -0.83 -9.84 11.93
N ILE A 192 0.02 -8.84 11.68
CA ILE A 192 1.44 -9.04 11.40
C ILE A 192 2.14 -9.80 12.53
N ALA A 193 1.89 -9.42 13.80
CA ALA A 193 2.47 -10.12 14.94
C ALA A 193 2.04 -11.59 15.00
N LYS A 194 0.77 -11.88 14.74
CA LYS A 194 0.26 -13.25 14.67
C LYS A 194 0.97 -14.06 13.59
N VAL A 195 1.05 -13.53 12.36
CA VAL A 195 1.69 -14.20 11.23
C VAL A 195 3.17 -14.46 11.48
N LEU A 196 3.89 -13.47 12.03
CA LEU A 196 5.31 -13.61 12.39
C LEU A 196 5.51 -14.60 13.52
N SER A 197 4.64 -14.61 14.55
CA SER A 197 4.71 -15.58 15.66
C SER A 197 4.50 -17.02 15.20
N GLU A 198 3.63 -17.24 14.21
CA GLU A 198 3.45 -18.56 13.59
C GLU A 198 4.69 -19.00 12.80
N SER A 199 5.37 -18.07 12.13
CA SER A 199 6.53 -18.35 11.28
C SER A 199 7.85 -18.42 12.07
N ASP A 200 7.92 -17.76 13.22
CA ASP A 200 9.07 -17.68 14.12
C ASP A 200 8.61 -17.68 15.59
N PRO A 201 8.22 -18.85 16.11
CA PRO A 201 7.70 -18.99 17.48
C PRO A 201 8.68 -18.61 18.60
N GLU A 202 9.99 -18.63 18.32
CA GLU A 202 11.01 -18.26 19.30
C GLU A 202 10.92 -16.78 19.71
N HIS A 203 10.45 -15.92 18.80
CA HIS A 203 10.30 -14.49 19.03
C HIS A 203 8.84 -14.03 19.23
N ALA A 204 7.88 -14.94 19.32
CA ALA A 204 6.45 -14.62 19.40
C ALA A 204 6.12 -13.57 20.47
N ALA A 205 6.62 -13.73 21.68
CA ALA A 205 6.39 -12.78 22.78
C ALA A 205 6.94 -11.36 22.49
N GLN A 206 8.03 -11.27 21.71
CA GLN A 206 8.58 -9.97 21.30
C GLN A 206 7.70 -9.31 20.24
N TYR A 207 7.22 -10.07 19.25
CA TYR A 207 6.30 -9.58 18.24
C TYR A 207 4.99 -9.06 18.84
N GLU A 208 4.38 -9.84 19.73
CA GLU A 208 3.15 -9.45 20.43
C GLU A 208 3.34 -8.18 21.27
N LYS A 209 4.45 -8.08 22.01
CA LYS A 209 4.77 -6.90 22.80
C LYS A 209 4.96 -5.67 21.92
N ASN A 210 5.73 -5.79 20.85
CA ASN A 210 6.00 -4.68 19.94
C ASN A 210 4.71 -4.19 19.28
N ALA A 211 3.82 -5.10 18.85
CA ALA A 211 2.52 -4.76 18.29
C ALA A 211 1.63 -4.00 19.27
N ALA A 212 1.60 -4.45 20.55
CA ALA A 212 0.83 -3.78 21.60
C ALA A 212 1.35 -2.36 21.88
N ASP A 213 2.66 -2.20 22.06
CA ASP A 213 3.30 -0.89 22.29
C ASP A 213 3.05 0.05 21.09
N TYR A 214 3.10 -0.48 19.88
CA TYR A 214 2.88 0.32 18.67
C TYR A 214 1.41 0.71 18.50
N ALA A 215 0.47 -0.16 18.85
CA ALA A 215 -0.96 0.14 18.86
C ALA A 215 -1.28 1.32 19.80
N GLU A 216 -0.68 1.38 21.00
CA GLU A 216 -0.82 2.51 21.92
C GLU A 216 -0.26 3.82 21.32
N LYS A 217 0.88 3.74 20.63
CA LYS A 217 1.47 4.88 19.91
C LYS A 217 0.53 5.42 18.82
N LEU A 218 -0.16 4.54 18.09
CA LEU A 218 -1.13 4.91 17.06
C LEU A 218 -2.40 5.52 17.64
N ASP A 219 -2.87 5.07 18.81
CA ASP A 219 -3.99 5.69 19.51
C ASP A 219 -3.69 7.12 19.94
N ALA A 220 -2.49 7.35 20.49
CA ALA A 220 -2.05 8.69 20.85
C ALA A 220 -1.94 9.61 19.61
N LEU A 221 -1.32 9.10 18.53
CA LEU A 221 -1.21 9.81 17.26
C LEU A 221 -2.58 10.21 16.70
N THR A 222 -3.53 9.27 16.68
CA THR A 222 -4.89 9.52 16.19
C THR A 222 -5.57 10.66 16.95
N LYS A 223 -5.48 10.63 18.27
CA LYS A 223 -6.08 11.65 19.13
C LYS A 223 -5.45 13.04 18.91
N ASP A 224 -4.13 13.09 18.76
CA ASP A 224 -3.42 14.34 18.53
C ASP A 224 -3.81 14.96 17.19
N ILE A 225 -3.82 14.15 16.12
CA ILE A 225 -4.19 14.60 14.77
C ILE A 225 -5.66 15.03 14.71
N ASP A 226 -6.58 14.30 15.34
CA ASP A 226 -7.98 14.71 15.40
C ASP A 226 -8.13 16.12 16.00
N SER A 227 -7.43 16.39 17.10
CA SER A 227 -7.43 17.71 17.73
C SER A 227 -6.83 18.79 16.83
N GLU A 228 -5.77 18.46 16.09
CA GLU A 228 -5.07 19.41 15.22
C GLU A 228 -5.84 19.80 13.97
N LEU A 229 -6.64 18.89 13.42
CA LEU A 229 -7.42 19.09 12.19
C LEU A 229 -8.78 19.76 12.45
N GLN A 230 -9.27 19.84 13.70
CA GLN A 230 -10.55 20.47 14.03
C GLN A 230 -10.77 21.86 13.39
N PRO A 231 -9.78 22.77 13.32
CA PRO A 231 -9.98 24.11 12.74
C PRO A 231 -10.18 24.11 11.21
N VAL A 232 -9.84 23.01 10.52
CA VAL A 232 -9.81 22.96 9.06
C VAL A 232 -10.73 21.89 8.46
N LYS A 233 -11.43 21.09 9.27
CA LYS A 233 -12.22 19.94 8.81
C LYS A 233 -13.34 20.27 7.83
N ASP A 234 -13.92 21.47 7.91
CA ASP A 234 -14.99 21.90 7.01
C ASP A 234 -14.46 22.63 5.74
N LYS A 235 -13.12 22.75 5.60
CA LYS A 235 -12.53 23.43 4.46
C LYS A 235 -12.32 22.49 3.29
N PRO A 236 -12.83 22.81 2.06
CA PRO A 236 -12.69 21.94 0.91
C PRO A 236 -11.25 21.93 0.37
N PHE A 237 -10.82 20.77 -0.11
CA PHE A 237 -9.56 20.61 -0.81
C PHE A 237 -9.70 19.63 -1.98
N ILE A 238 -8.75 19.66 -2.89
CA ILE A 238 -8.67 18.74 -4.04
C ILE A 238 -7.40 17.92 -3.89
N VAL A 239 -7.51 16.62 -4.08
CA VAL A 239 -6.37 15.68 -4.05
C VAL A 239 -5.91 15.33 -5.47
N PHE A 240 -4.68 14.84 -5.61
CA PHE A 240 -4.17 14.40 -6.90
C PHE A 240 -4.91 13.16 -7.38
N HIS A 241 -4.86 12.06 -6.63
CA HIS A 241 -5.70 10.88 -6.88
C HIS A 241 -6.54 10.52 -5.66
N ASP A 242 -7.54 9.64 -5.84
CA ASP A 242 -8.51 9.32 -4.80
C ASP A 242 -8.00 8.25 -3.81
N ALA A 243 -6.92 8.57 -3.09
CA ALA A 243 -6.28 7.67 -2.12
C ALA A 243 -6.72 7.93 -0.66
N TYR A 244 -7.21 9.11 -0.35
CA TYR A 244 -7.21 9.63 1.01
C TYR A 244 -8.49 9.38 1.79
N GLN A 245 -9.50 8.66 1.24
CA GLN A 245 -10.80 8.54 1.90
C GLN A 245 -10.74 7.87 3.28
N TYR A 246 -9.78 6.99 3.56
CA TYR A 246 -9.58 6.42 4.88
C TYR A 246 -9.10 7.45 5.91
N PHE A 247 -8.14 8.29 5.52
CA PHE A 247 -7.69 9.41 6.34
C PHE A 247 -8.82 10.44 6.53
N GLU A 248 -9.53 10.78 5.45
CA GLU A 248 -10.69 11.67 5.48
C GLU A 248 -11.78 11.18 6.43
N ASN A 249 -12.13 9.90 6.33
CA ASN A 249 -13.14 9.28 7.20
C ASN A 249 -12.71 9.24 8.67
N ARG A 250 -11.40 9.02 8.93
CA ARG A 250 -10.88 8.96 10.29
C ARG A 250 -10.91 10.31 10.99
N PHE A 251 -10.58 11.39 10.29
CA PHE A 251 -10.39 12.71 10.87
C PHE A 251 -11.48 13.72 10.50
N ASP A 252 -12.57 13.27 9.88
CA ASP A 252 -13.72 14.08 9.47
C ASP A 252 -13.32 15.30 8.61
N VAL A 253 -12.33 15.11 7.73
CA VAL A 253 -11.97 16.05 6.66
C VAL A 253 -12.49 15.51 5.34
N LYS A 254 -12.74 16.36 4.33
CA LYS A 254 -13.36 15.91 3.07
C LYS A 254 -12.73 16.54 1.86
N ALA A 255 -12.12 15.73 1.01
CA ALA A 255 -11.78 16.15 -0.34
C ALA A 255 -13.06 16.48 -1.13
N ALA A 256 -13.04 17.61 -1.82
CA ALA A 256 -14.12 18.02 -2.70
C ALA A 256 -14.03 17.36 -4.08
N GLY A 257 -12.97 16.62 -4.35
CA GLY A 257 -12.73 15.86 -5.56
C GLY A 257 -11.26 15.47 -5.72
N SER A 258 -10.98 14.66 -6.74
CA SER A 258 -9.64 14.28 -7.16
C SER A 258 -9.36 14.72 -8.59
N ILE A 259 -8.10 14.96 -8.96
CA ILE A 259 -7.73 15.30 -10.33
C ILE A 259 -7.82 14.07 -11.21
N THR A 260 -7.38 12.93 -10.73
CA THR A 260 -7.47 11.64 -11.41
C THR A 260 -8.00 10.56 -10.46
N VAL A 261 -8.48 9.46 -11.01
CA VAL A 261 -8.87 8.26 -10.25
C VAL A 261 -7.66 7.40 -9.96
N SER A 262 -6.86 7.18 -11.00
CA SER A 262 -5.64 6.41 -10.93
C SER A 262 -4.47 7.27 -11.40
N PRO A 263 -3.36 7.29 -10.65
CA PRO A 263 -2.23 8.13 -10.99
C PRO A 263 -1.53 7.69 -12.30
N ASP A 264 -1.71 6.46 -12.72
CA ASP A 264 -1.12 5.91 -13.95
C ASP A 264 -1.89 6.28 -15.22
N LYS A 265 -3.12 6.82 -15.09
CA LYS A 265 -3.94 7.27 -16.19
C LYS A 265 -4.03 8.79 -16.21
N ALA A 266 -3.49 9.43 -17.23
CA ALA A 266 -3.62 10.87 -17.39
C ALA A 266 -5.11 11.23 -17.60
N PRO A 267 -5.67 12.21 -16.84
CA PRO A 267 -7.05 12.63 -17.01
C PRO A 267 -7.26 13.28 -18.38
N GLY A 268 -8.42 13.05 -18.97
CA GLY A 268 -8.82 13.68 -20.24
C GLY A 268 -9.06 15.19 -20.07
N ALA A 269 -9.09 15.92 -21.20
CA ALA A 269 -9.28 17.37 -21.20
C ALA A 269 -10.62 17.81 -20.56
N ALA A 270 -11.68 17.00 -20.69
CA ALA A 270 -12.98 17.25 -20.05
C ALA A 270 -12.82 17.25 -18.53
N ARG A 271 -12.14 16.23 -17.98
CA ARG A 271 -11.88 16.10 -16.53
C ARG A 271 -11.08 17.29 -15.99
N ILE A 272 -9.99 17.68 -16.68
CA ILE A 272 -9.19 18.85 -16.31
C ILE A 272 -10.08 20.10 -16.22
N LYS A 273 -10.95 20.30 -17.19
CA LYS A 273 -11.91 21.42 -17.23
C LYS A 273 -12.89 21.37 -16.04
N ASP A 274 -13.48 20.21 -15.77
CA ASP A 274 -14.45 20.03 -14.68
C ASP A 274 -13.84 20.32 -13.32
N ILE A 275 -12.61 19.82 -13.07
CA ILE A 275 -11.88 20.12 -11.83
C ILE A 275 -11.51 21.59 -11.72
N HIS A 276 -11.07 22.22 -12.82
CA HIS A 276 -10.78 23.65 -12.85
C HIS A 276 -12.04 24.50 -12.52
N GLU A 277 -13.20 24.17 -13.10
CA GLU A 277 -14.48 24.82 -12.79
C GLU A 277 -14.90 24.58 -11.35
N LYS A 278 -14.67 23.38 -10.81
CA LYS A 278 -14.91 23.04 -9.41
C LYS A 278 -14.06 23.89 -8.46
N ILE A 279 -12.76 24.02 -8.71
CA ILE A 279 -11.85 24.87 -7.93
C ILE A 279 -12.37 26.31 -7.92
N LYS A 280 -12.75 26.85 -9.07
CA LYS A 280 -13.32 28.21 -9.16
C LYS A 280 -14.63 28.35 -8.37
N SER A 281 -15.49 27.34 -8.40
CA SER A 281 -16.79 27.40 -7.69
C SER A 281 -16.63 27.31 -6.15
N LEU A 282 -15.58 26.69 -5.66
CA LEU A 282 -15.28 26.54 -4.23
C LEU A 282 -14.58 27.80 -3.66
N GLY A 283 -14.03 28.68 -4.52
CA GLY A 283 -13.19 29.79 -4.11
C GLY A 283 -11.76 29.35 -3.80
N ALA A 284 -11.10 30.06 -2.89
CA ALA A 284 -9.75 29.70 -2.47
C ALA A 284 -9.73 28.33 -1.77
N VAL A 285 -9.17 27.33 -2.42
CA VAL A 285 -9.00 25.95 -1.93
C VAL A 285 -7.56 25.54 -2.06
N CYS A 286 -7.20 24.46 -1.35
CA CYS A 286 -5.92 23.80 -1.53
C CYS A 286 -6.05 22.69 -2.55
N VAL A 287 -5.08 22.61 -3.46
CA VAL A 287 -4.93 21.51 -4.43
C VAL A 287 -3.61 20.83 -4.12
N PHE A 288 -3.67 19.53 -3.84
CA PHE A 288 -2.50 18.78 -3.42
C PHE A 288 -1.93 17.97 -4.58
N SER A 289 -0.59 18.01 -4.69
CA SER A 289 0.21 17.15 -5.55
C SER A 289 0.77 15.98 -4.74
N GLU A 290 1.34 15.01 -5.44
CA GLU A 290 2.02 13.85 -4.84
C GLU A 290 3.44 13.73 -5.39
N PRO A 291 4.43 13.33 -4.53
CA PRO A 291 5.84 13.25 -4.94
C PRO A 291 6.12 12.19 -6.02
N GLN A 292 5.25 11.20 -6.15
CA GLN A 292 5.35 10.11 -7.12
C GLN A 292 5.10 10.58 -8.56
N PHE A 293 4.48 11.76 -8.74
CA PHE A 293 4.00 12.23 -10.05
C PHE A 293 4.46 13.65 -10.37
N GLU A 294 4.53 13.93 -11.68
CA GLU A 294 4.94 15.24 -12.18
C GLU A 294 3.92 16.33 -11.79
N PRO A 295 4.34 17.45 -11.19
CA PRO A 295 3.43 18.50 -10.72
C PRO A 295 2.77 19.30 -11.86
N LYS A 296 3.13 19.03 -13.11
CA LYS A 296 2.62 19.74 -14.29
C LYS A 296 1.09 19.72 -14.38
N LEU A 297 0.47 18.58 -14.04
CA LEU A 297 -0.97 18.44 -14.11
C LEU A 297 -1.66 19.35 -13.08
N VAL A 298 -1.18 19.35 -11.84
CA VAL A 298 -1.69 20.25 -10.78
C VAL A 298 -1.58 21.70 -11.22
N ASN A 299 -0.42 22.11 -11.74
CA ASN A 299 -0.20 23.46 -12.24
C ASN A 299 -1.21 23.84 -13.36
N THR A 300 -1.55 22.89 -14.23
CA THR A 300 -2.55 23.12 -15.31
C THR A 300 -3.95 23.31 -14.73
N VAL A 301 -4.33 22.56 -13.71
CA VAL A 301 -5.68 22.63 -13.12
C VAL A 301 -5.90 23.90 -12.32
N ILE A 302 -4.86 24.45 -11.70
CA ILE A 302 -4.95 25.67 -10.86
C ILE A 302 -4.71 26.97 -11.67
N ASP A 303 -4.26 26.88 -12.91
CA ASP A 303 -3.93 28.06 -13.72
C ASP A 303 -5.12 29.02 -13.82
N GLY A 304 -4.89 30.30 -13.49
CA GLY A 304 -5.94 31.32 -13.46
C GLY A 304 -6.98 31.17 -12.34
N THR A 305 -6.67 30.43 -11.29
CA THR A 305 -7.45 30.33 -10.04
C THR A 305 -6.68 30.96 -8.88
N GLU A 306 -7.33 31.10 -7.72
CA GLU A 306 -6.69 31.53 -6.45
C GLU A 306 -6.31 30.35 -5.54
N ALA A 307 -6.34 29.12 -6.08
CA ALA A 307 -6.03 27.93 -5.33
C ALA A 307 -4.56 27.89 -4.89
N LYS A 308 -4.33 27.46 -3.66
CA LYS A 308 -3.00 27.22 -3.11
C LYS A 308 -2.59 25.78 -3.42
N THR A 309 -1.30 25.51 -3.37
CA THR A 309 -0.78 24.15 -3.57
C THR A 309 -0.15 23.62 -2.29
N GLY A 310 -0.32 22.33 -2.06
CA GLY A 310 0.36 21.55 -1.01
C GLY A 310 0.84 20.22 -1.58
N VAL A 311 1.44 19.41 -0.71
CA VAL A 311 1.87 18.06 -1.05
C VAL A 311 1.24 17.09 -0.05
N LEU A 312 0.56 16.05 -0.55
CA LEU A 312 0.17 14.87 0.23
C LEU A 312 0.93 13.68 -0.34
N ASP A 313 1.56 12.92 0.54
CA ASP A 313 2.36 11.75 0.16
C ASP A 313 1.79 10.51 0.84
N PRO A 314 1.07 9.64 0.13
CA PRO A 314 0.40 8.49 0.72
C PRO A 314 1.37 7.36 1.11
N LEU A 315 2.61 7.41 0.63
CA LEU A 315 3.64 6.39 0.86
C LEU A 315 4.78 6.83 1.77
N GLY A 316 4.95 8.13 2.01
CA GLY A 316 6.12 8.65 2.74
C GLY A 316 7.41 8.46 1.95
N SER A 317 7.41 8.80 0.67
CA SER A 317 8.49 8.53 -0.29
C SER A 317 9.86 9.08 0.15
N GLU A 318 9.88 10.27 0.76
CA GLU A 318 11.09 10.92 1.25
C GLU A 318 11.45 10.56 2.70
N LEU A 319 10.56 9.86 3.40
CA LEU A 319 10.81 9.44 4.77
C LEU A 319 11.81 8.28 4.82
N LYS A 320 12.61 8.25 5.87
CA LYS A 320 13.53 7.14 6.12
C LYS A 320 12.74 5.87 6.44
N ASP A 321 13.10 4.75 5.80
CA ASP A 321 12.51 3.45 6.07
C ASP A 321 12.74 3.03 7.53
N GLY A 322 11.78 2.30 8.09
CA GLY A 322 11.83 1.82 9.47
C GLY A 322 10.54 2.06 10.25
N PRO A 323 10.53 1.73 11.55
CA PRO A 323 9.31 1.71 12.38
C PRO A 323 8.68 3.09 12.59
N ASP A 324 9.42 4.17 12.44
CA ASP A 324 8.93 5.53 12.66
C ASP A 324 8.34 6.17 11.38
N LEU A 325 8.50 5.54 10.21
CA LEU A 325 7.99 6.09 8.96
C LEU A 325 6.47 6.24 9.00
N TYR A 326 5.73 5.22 9.40
CA TYR A 326 4.27 5.22 9.37
C TYR A 326 3.64 6.32 10.23
N PRO A 327 4.00 6.49 11.52
CA PRO A 327 3.49 7.61 12.31
C PRO A 327 3.86 8.98 11.72
N GLN A 328 5.07 9.10 11.16
CA GLN A 328 5.51 10.35 10.54
C GLN A 328 4.74 10.64 9.25
N LEU A 329 4.44 9.61 8.44
CA LEU A 329 3.60 9.73 7.24
C LEU A 329 2.22 10.30 7.61
N ILE A 330 1.51 9.67 8.55
CA ILE A 330 0.18 10.11 8.97
C ILE A 330 0.23 11.55 9.55
N ARG A 331 1.28 11.88 10.31
CA ARG A 331 1.51 13.24 10.83
C ARG A 331 1.74 14.24 9.70
N ASN A 332 2.56 13.90 8.71
CA ASN A 332 2.86 14.78 7.57
C ASN A 332 1.62 15.10 6.73
N LEU A 333 0.71 14.13 6.55
CA LEU A 333 -0.57 14.38 5.88
C LEU A 333 -1.40 15.42 6.65
N ALA A 334 -1.51 15.28 7.96
CA ALA A 334 -2.23 16.23 8.81
C ALA A 334 -1.61 17.63 8.77
N ASP A 335 -0.28 17.72 8.91
CA ASP A 335 0.46 18.98 8.91
C ASP A 335 0.31 19.70 7.56
N SER A 336 0.39 18.97 6.45
CA SER A 336 0.23 19.53 5.10
C SER A 336 -1.19 20.07 4.88
N LEU A 337 -2.22 19.30 5.26
CA LEU A 337 -3.61 19.76 5.22
C LEU A 337 -3.81 21.01 6.08
N LYS A 338 -3.39 20.97 7.32
CA LYS A 338 -3.51 22.10 8.25
C LYS A 338 -2.78 23.35 7.74
N SER A 339 -1.55 23.19 7.26
CA SER A 339 -0.74 24.31 6.76
C SER A 339 -1.44 25.01 5.60
N CYS A 340 -1.84 24.26 4.57
CA CYS A 340 -2.47 24.85 3.39
C CYS A 340 -3.87 25.41 3.68
N LEU A 341 -4.68 24.71 4.46
CA LEU A 341 -6.05 25.09 4.73
C LEU A 341 -6.21 26.17 5.82
N SER A 342 -5.19 26.43 6.65
CA SER A 342 -5.27 27.48 7.70
C SER A 342 -5.03 28.89 7.19
N GLU A 343 -4.39 29.03 6.05
CA GLU A 343 -4.11 30.31 5.41
C GLU A 343 -5.33 30.84 4.62
#